data_89d4d42b7b0d0622535c4ad9980e304b
#
_entry.id   89d4d42b7b0d0622535c4ad9980e304b
#
_cell.length_a   1.000
_cell.length_b   1.000
_cell.length_c   1.000
_cell.angle_alpha   90.00
_cell.angle_beta   90.00
_cell.angle_gamma   90.00
#
_symmetry.space_group_name_H-M   'P 1'
#
loop_
_entity.id
_entity.type
_entity.pdbx_description
1 polymer ?
#
loop_
_entity_poly.entity_id
_entity_poly.type
_entity_poly.pdbx_seq_one_letter_code
_entity_poly.pdbx_strand_id
1 'polypeptide(L)'
;MSNSAGAGPRQHGESEQTRHPGQALKAASVASQSLAHDIPVYTNGMRIGLLGGSFNPPHLAHRAISLFAIKRLKLDRVWWLVTPGNPLKDNGALRELEERAQAARRMAADPRIDVTCLESVIGTRYTVDTITYLRRRASGLRFVWIMGADNLAQLHRWQHWQRITTQVPIAVIDRPPQSFRALMAPAAQALARYRLPENEASRLADRRPPAWVFLTGLKLSLSSTGLRNPDGSWKAGT
;
A
#
# COMPACT_ATOMS: atom_id res chain seq x y z
N MET A 1 -2.45 -65.51 55.52
CA MET A 1 -3.13 -64.48 56.35
C MET A 1 -3.11 -63.17 55.61
N SER A 2 -4.28 -62.77 55.14
CA SER A 2 -4.92 -61.44 55.25
C SER A 2 -4.32 -60.38 54.36
N ASN A 3 -5.04 -60.00 53.38
CA ASN A 3 -6.07 -58.95 53.16
C ASN A 3 -5.47 -57.79 52.37
N SER A 4 -5.83 -57.61 51.16
CA SER A 4 -6.94 -56.88 50.55
C SER A 4 -6.90 -55.35 50.72
N ALA A 5 -6.88 -54.61 49.62
CA ALA A 5 -7.67 -53.48 49.25
C ALA A 5 -6.86 -52.71 48.13
N GLY A 6 -7.20 -52.53 46.91
CA GLY A 6 -8.44 -52.06 46.37
C GLY A 6 -8.40 -50.51 46.26
N ALA A 7 -7.80 -49.94 45.19
CA ALA A 7 -8.08 -48.55 44.81
C ALA A 7 -8.02 -48.42 43.30
N GLY A 8 -9.17 -48.18 42.69
CA GLY A 8 -9.32 -48.01 41.26
C GLY A 8 -8.79 -46.66 40.75
N PRO A 9 -8.53 -46.55 39.44
CA PRO A 9 -8.01 -45.34 38.84
C PRO A 9 -9.11 -44.31 38.65
N ARG A 10 -8.79 -43.06 39.05
CA ARG A 10 -9.61 -41.87 38.75
C ARG A 10 -9.42 -41.51 37.25
N GLN A 11 -10.53 -41.55 36.55
CA GLN A 11 -10.62 -41.00 35.20
C GLN A 11 -10.61 -39.47 35.29
N HIS A 12 -9.57 -38.82 34.76
CA HIS A 12 -9.61 -37.40 34.39
C HIS A 12 -10.17 -37.29 32.98
N GLY A 13 -11.40 -36.82 32.87
CA GLY A 13 -12.01 -36.47 31.60
C GLY A 13 -11.37 -35.19 31.06
N GLU A 14 -10.56 -35.33 30.05
CA GLU A 14 -10.18 -34.20 29.18
C GLU A 14 -11.36 -33.89 28.28
N SER A 15 -11.99 -32.74 28.50
CA SER A 15 -12.98 -32.17 27.60
C SER A 15 -12.30 -31.60 26.38
N GLU A 16 -12.15 -32.42 25.35
CA GLU A 16 -11.77 -31.98 24.00
C GLU A 16 -12.90 -31.12 23.42
N GLN A 17 -12.72 -29.80 23.47
CA GLN A 17 -13.62 -28.87 22.78
C GLN A 17 -13.43 -29.03 21.26
N THR A 18 -14.23 -29.86 20.65
CA THR A 18 -14.38 -29.98 19.20
C THR A 18 -14.90 -28.65 18.65
N ARG A 19 -13.98 -27.85 18.10
CA ARG A 19 -14.33 -26.65 17.30
C ARG A 19 -15.06 -27.12 16.04
N HIS A 20 -16.36 -26.81 15.97
CA HIS A 20 -17.19 -27.14 14.82
C HIS A 20 -16.61 -26.53 13.53
N PRO A 21 -16.39 -27.31 12.44
CA PRO A 21 -15.87 -26.83 11.18
C PRO A 21 -16.72 -25.72 10.52
N GLY A 22 -17.99 -25.62 10.86
CA GLY A 22 -18.90 -24.57 10.39
C GLY A 22 -18.61 -23.16 10.92
N GLN A 23 -17.92 -23.02 12.09
CA GLN A 23 -17.54 -21.70 12.60
C GLN A 23 -16.30 -21.15 11.90
N ALA A 24 -15.35 -22.00 11.52
CA ALA A 24 -14.18 -21.59 10.75
C ALA A 24 -14.56 -21.15 9.32
N LEU A 25 -15.50 -21.86 8.69
CA LEU A 25 -16.02 -21.49 7.36
C LEU A 25 -16.83 -20.18 7.37
N LYS A 26 -17.62 -19.92 8.43
CA LYS A 26 -18.34 -18.65 8.60
C LYS A 26 -17.39 -17.48 8.88
N ALA A 27 -16.35 -17.67 9.69
CA ALA A 27 -15.34 -16.65 9.96
C ALA A 27 -14.52 -16.31 8.70
N ALA A 28 -14.15 -17.31 7.90
CA ALA A 28 -13.48 -17.11 6.62
C ALA A 28 -14.38 -16.40 5.58
N SER A 29 -15.69 -16.72 5.56
CA SER A 29 -16.68 -16.05 4.70
C SER A 29 -16.92 -14.60 5.11
N VAL A 30 -16.99 -14.28 6.41
CA VAL A 30 -17.15 -12.91 6.92
C VAL A 30 -15.88 -12.08 6.67
N ALA A 31 -14.68 -12.66 6.84
CA ALA A 31 -13.42 -12.03 6.51
C ALA A 31 -13.31 -11.74 5.00
N SER A 32 -13.76 -12.66 4.14
CA SER A 32 -13.84 -12.47 2.69
C SER A 32 -14.85 -11.38 2.30
N GLN A 33 -15.97 -11.24 3.01
CA GLN A 33 -16.94 -10.17 2.76
C GLN A 33 -16.45 -8.80 3.25
N SER A 34 -15.59 -8.72 4.28
CA SER A 34 -14.95 -7.48 4.74
C SER A 34 -13.93 -6.92 3.74
N LEU A 35 -13.34 -7.76 2.90
CA LEU A 35 -12.43 -7.36 1.80
C LEU A 35 -13.19 -6.97 0.51
N ALA A 36 -14.50 -7.14 0.46
CA ALA A 36 -15.30 -7.06 -0.76
C ALA A 36 -15.63 -5.66 -1.27
N HIS A 37 -15.14 -4.60 -0.63
CA HIS A 37 -15.22 -3.23 -1.17
C HIS A 37 -13.87 -2.86 -1.81
N ASP A 38 -13.67 -3.32 -3.03
CA ASP A 38 -12.40 -3.32 -3.74
C ASP A 38 -11.97 -1.93 -4.17
N ILE A 39 -12.92 -1.13 -4.62
CA ILE A 39 -12.68 0.22 -5.09
C ILE A 39 -13.42 1.19 -4.16
N PRO A 40 -12.72 2.16 -3.53
CA PRO A 40 -13.37 3.17 -2.71
C PRO A 40 -14.45 3.94 -3.47
N VAL A 41 -15.45 4.46 -2.76
CA VAL A 41 -16.55 5.23 -3.36
C VAL A 41 -16.00 6.45 -4.11
N TYR A 42 -16.45 6.65 -5.33
CA TYR A 42 -16.01 7.74 -6.20
C TYR A 42 -17.15 8.32 -7.05
N THR A 43 -16.91 9.49 -7.59
CA THR A 43 -17.73 10.14 -8.62
C THR A 43 -16.89 10.32 -9.88
N ASN A 44 -17.48 10.14 -11.06
CA ASN A 44 -16.79 10.34 -12.32
C ASN A 44 -16.20 11.75 -12.43
N GLY A 45 -15.03 11.84 -13.04
CA GLY A 45 -14.26 13.08 -13.18
C GLY A 45 -13.29 13.35 -12.04
N MET A 46 -13.38 12.64 -10.90
CA MET A 46 -12.44 12.82 -9.80
C MET A 46 -10.99 12.51 -10.20
N ARG A 47 -10.07 13.26 -9.59
CA ARG A 47 -8.63 13.10 -9.70
C ARG A 47 -8.13 12.31 -8.49
N ILE A 48 -7.69 11.09 -8.70
CA ILE A 48 -7.31 10.15 -7.63
C ILE A 48 -5.81 9.88 -7.66
N GLY A 49 -5.14 10.14 -6.55
CA GLY A 49 -3.77 9.72 -6.33
C GLY A 49 -3.73 8.26 -5.86
N LEU A 50 -2.89 7.43 -6.46
CA LEU A 50 -2.66 6.04 -6.05
C LEU A 50 -1.33 5.94 -5.33
N LEU A 51 -1.32 5.58 -4.04
CA LEU A 51 -0.12 5.40 -3.24
C LEU A 51 -0.02 3.93 -2.79
N GLY A 52 0.83 3.16 -3.46
CA GLY A 52 1.10 1.77 -3.11
C GLY A 52 2.16 1.64 -2.01
N GLY A 53 1.96 0.66 -1.12
CA GLY A 53 2.93 0.38 -0.07
C GLY A 53 2.58 -0.85 0.77
N SER A 54 3.59 -1.36 1.49
CA SER A 54 3.37 -2.45 2.46
C SER A 54 2.63 -1.96 3.71
N PHE A 55 2.76 -0.67 4.05
CA PHE A 55 2.22 -0.07 5.28
C PHE A 55 2.50 -0.93 6.52
N ASN A 56 3.76 -1.35 6.66
CA ASN A 56 4.22 -2.25 7.72
C ASN A 56 5.37 -1.63 8.54
N PRO A 57 5.04 -0.69 9.48
CA PRO A 57 3.75 -0.07 9.71
C PRO A 57 3.48 1.12 8.78
N PRO A 58 2.23 1.59 8.72
CA PRO A 58 1.92 2.93 8.25
C PRO A 58 2.50 3.96 9.24
N HIS A 59 2.91 5.12 8.72
CA HIS A 59 3.50 6.19 9.54
C HIS A 59 3.13 7.58 9.00
N LEU A 60 3.37 8.62 9.80
CA LEU A 60 3.02 10.00 9.48
C LEU A 60 3.51 10.48 8.10
N ALA A 61 4.65 9.95 7.61
CA ALA A 61 5.13 10.32 6.29
C ALA A 61 4.20 9.86 5.14
N HIS A 62 3.51 8.71 5.27
CA HIS A 62 2.52 8.31 4.26
C HIS A 62 1.36 9.31 4.20
N ARG A 63 0.86 9.73 5.37
CA ARG A 63 -0.20 10.75 5.46
C ARG A 63 0.28 12.09 4.91
N ALA A 64 1.45 12.55 5.32
CA ALA A 64 2.00 13.84 4.88
C ALA A 64 2.26 13.85 3.36
N ILE A 65 2.80 12.77 2.77
CA ILE A 65 2.95 12.61 1.32
C ILE A 65 1.60 12.72 0.63
N SER A 66 0.56 12.07 1.16
CA SER A 66 -0.79 12.10 0.60
C SER A 66 -1.40 13.50 0.62
N LEU A 67 -1.34 14.18 1.76
CA LEU A 67 -1.87 15.55 1.89
C LEU A 67 -1.08 16.56 1.03
N PHE A 68 0.22 16.38 0.94
CA PHE A 68 1.08 17.17 0.06
C PHE A 68 0.70 16.96 -1.41
N ALA A 69 0.53 15.71 -1.83
CA ALA A 69 0.10 15.38 -3.19
C ALA A 69 -1.29 15.94 -3.51
N ILE A 70 -2.28 15.79 -2.60
CA ILE A 70 -3.62 16.38 -2.75
C ILE A 70 -3.51 17.89 -3.05
N LYS A 71 -2.72 18.61 -2.25
CA LYS A 71 -2.55 20.06 -2.40
C LYS A 71 -1.85 20.44 -3.71
N ARG A 72 -0.70 19.79 -4.02
CA ARG A 72 0.16 20.17 -5.15
C ARG A 72 -0.41 19.75 -6.50
N LEU A 73 -1.08 18.60 -6.57
CA LEU A 73 -1.63 18.03 -7.79
C LEU A 73 -3.12 18.33 -7.98
N LYS A 74 -3.74 19.02 -7.01
CA LYS A 74 -5.20 19.28 -7.00
C LYS A 74 -6.02 17.99 -7.12
N LEU A 75 -5.61 16.96 -6.35
CA LEU A 75 -6.34 15.71 -6.27
C LEU A 75 -7.56 15.85 -5.36
N ASP A 76 -8.63 15.14 -5.69
CA ASP A 76 -9.82 15.04 -4.85
C ASP A 76 -9.59 14.07 -3.69
N ARG A 77 -8.92 12.94 -3.97
CA ARG A 77 -8.60 11.90 -2.98
C ARG A 77 -7.25 11.22 -3.26
N VAL A 78 -6.75 10.52 -2.25
CA VAL A 78 -5.64 9.56 -2.39
C VAL A 78 -6.10 8.20 -1.90
N TRP A 79 -5.86 7.17 -2.69
CA TRP A 79 -6.09 5.78 -2.30
C TRP A 79 -4.79 5.12 -1.89
N TRP A 80 -4.75 4.63 -0.66
CA TRP A 80 -3.65 3.80 -0.17
C TRP A 80 -3.91 2.36 -0.57
N LEU A 81 -3.06 1.83 -1.42
CA LEU A 81 -3.11 0.44 -1.89
C LEU A 81 -2.21 -0.40 -0.99
N VAL A 82 -2.80 -1.08 -0.01
CA VAL A 82 -2.05 -1.96 0.91
C VAL A 82 -1.72 -3.25 0.18
N THR A 83 -0.44 -3.42 -0.20
CA THR A 83 -0.03 -4.59 -0.99
C THR A 83 0.02 -5.86 -0.13
N PRO A 84 -0.40 -7.03 -0.65
CA PRO A 84 -0.21 -8.31 0.01
C PRO A 84 1.27 -8.68 0.17
N GLY A 85 2.13 -8.18 -0.73
CA GLY A 85 3.58 -8.34 -0.65
C GLY A 85 4.28 -7.59 -1.77
N ASN A 86 5.54 -7.18 -1.54
CA ASN A 86 6.34 -6.52 -2.57
C ASN A 86 7.27 -7.54 -3.23
N PRO A 87 7.18 -7.78 -4.56
CA PRO A 87 8.02 -8.76 -5.26
C PRO A 87 9.52 -8.50 -5.16
N LEU A 88 9.93 -7.26 -4.88
CA LEU A 88 11.33 -6.84 -4.77
C LEU A 88 11.88 -6.82 -3.34
N LYS A 89 11.07 -7.24 -2.35
CA LYS A 89 11.46 -7.24 -0.94
C LYS A 89 11.23 -8.59 -0.29
N ASP A 90 11.98 -8.85 0.77
CA ASP A 90 11.62 -9.93 1.69
C ASP A 90 10.29 -9.57 2.39
N ASN A 91 9.34 -10.49 2.31
CA ASN A 91 8.00 -10.34 2.89
C ASN A 91 7.84 -11.14 4.20
N GLY A 92 8.86 -11.86 4.65
CA GLY A 92 8.78 -12.71 5.85
C GLY A 92 8.43 -11.98 7.14
N ALA A 93 8.74 -10.69 7.23
CA ALA A 93 8.42 -9.84 8.38
C ALA A 93 7.13 -9.00 8.18
N LEU A 94 6.30 -9.29 7.15
CA LEU A 94 5.03 -8.61 7.00
C LEU A 94 4.00 -9.14 7.99
N ARG A 95 3.33 -8.20 8.69
CA ARG A 95 2.12 -8.55 9.45
C ARG A 95 0.99 -8.92 8.50
N GLU A 96 -0.04 -9.54 9.05
CA GLU A 96 -1.25 -9.87 8.31
C GLU A 96 -1.81 -8.66 7.57
N LEU A 97 -2.34 -8.89 6.36
CA LEU A 97 -2.82 -7.83 5.48
C LEU A 97 -3.90 -6.97 6.15
N GLU A 98 -4.86 -7.61 6.83
CA GLU A 98 -5.95 -6.90 7.48
C GLU A 98 -5.46 -6.04 8.65
N GLU A 99 -4.49 -6.51 9.45
CA GLU A 99 -3.87 -5.71 10.52
C GLU A 99 -3.22 -4.46 9.97
N ARG A 100 -2.48 -4.59 8.84
CA ARG A 100 -1.82 -3.48 8.17
C ARG A 100 -2.84 -2.49 7.60
N ALA A 101 -3.92 -3.00 7.02
CA ALA A 101 -5.00 -2.18 6.49
C ALA A 101 -5.72 -1.40 7.59
N GLN A 102 -6.04 -2.02 8.73
CA GLN A 102 -6.64 -1.35 9.88
C GLN A 102 -5.70 -0.29 10.47
N ALA A 103 -4.42 -0.60 10.62
CA ALA A 103 -3.43 0.38 11.06
C ALA A 103 -3.32 1.54 10.07
N ALA A 104 -3.38 1.27 8.75
CA ALA A 104 -3.38 2.28 7.71
C ALA A 104 -4.62 3.18 7.77
N ARG A 105 -5.82 2.64 7.99
CA ARG A 105 -7.05 3.42 8.17
C ARG A 105 -6.95 4.36 9.38
N ARG A 106 -6.43 3.87 10.51
CA ARG A 106 -6.19 4.72 11.70
C ARG A 106 -5.17 5.83 11.42
N MET A 107 -4.10 5.52 10.70
CA MET A 107 -3.05 6.50 10.38
C MET A 107 -3.50 7.53 9.33
N ALA A 108 -4.33 7.15 8.39
CA ALA A 108 -4.83 8.02 7.32
C ALA A 108 -5.54 9.25 7.91
N ALA A 109 -6.50 9.04 8.84
CA ALA A 109 -7.18 10.04 9.65
C ALA A 109 -7.54 11.35 8.89
N ASP A 110 -7.95 11.24 7.62
CA ASP A 110 -8.38 12.33 6.73
C ASP A 110 -9.42 11.76 5.76
N PRO A 111 -10.58 12.40 5.58
CA PRO A 111 -11.67 11.91 4.74
C PRO A 111 -11.33 11.84 3.26
N ARG A 112 -10.21 12.43 2.84
CA ARG A 112 -9.72 12.37 1.45
C ARG A 112 -8.71 11.25 1.21
N ILE A 113 -8.42 10.42 2.23
CA ILE A 113 -7.50 9.29 2.12
C ILE A 113 -8.29 8.02 2.36
N ASP A 114 -8.47 7.22 1.34
CA ASP A 114 -9.12 5.91 1.41
C ASP A 114 -8.07 4.80 1.45
N VAL A 115 -8.35 3.73 2.19
CA VAL A 115 -7.46 2.57 2.30
C VAL A 115 -8.14 1.35 1.74
N THR A 116 -7.48 0.67 0.80
CA THR A 116 -8.00 -0.54 0.16
C THR A 116 -6.94 -1.64 0.08
N CYS A 117 -7.40 -2.89 0.10
CA CYS A 117 -6.62 -4.09 -0.16
C CYS A 117 -6.87 -4.64 -1.57
N LEU A 118 -7.18 -3.78 -2.54
CA LEU A 118 -7.56 -4.14 -3.90
C LEU A 118 -6.63 -5.19 -4.53
N GLU A 119 -5.32 -5.07 -4.35
CA GLU A 119 -4.34 -6.01 -4.93
C GLU A 119 -4.56 -7.45 -4.46
N SER A 120 -4.96 -7.64 -3.21
CA SER A 120 -5.30 -8.96 -2.69
C SER A 120 -6.57 -9.51 -3.33
N VAL A 121 -7.57 -8.66 -3.55
CA VAL A 121 -8.86 -9.05 -4.12
C VAL A 121 -8.72 -9.47 -5.59
N ILE A 122 -7.97 -8.71 -6.37
CA ILE A 122 -7.74 -9.04 -7.79
C ILE A 122 -6.61 -10.06 -8.01
N GLY A 123 -6.02 -10.57 -6.92
CA GLY A 123 -5.01 -11.63 -6.96
C GLY A 123 -3.67 -11.19 -7.58
N THR A 124 -3.31 -9.91 -7.45
CA THR A 124 -2.02 -9.40 -7.96
C THR A 124 -1.16 -8.76 -6.87
N ARG A 125 0.12 -8.62 -7.16
CA ARG A 125 1.10 -7.84 -6.41
C ARG A 125 1.93 -6.93 -7.31
N TYR A 126 1.52 -6.80 -8.56
CA TYR A 126 2.22 -6.00 -9.55
C TYR A 126 1.45 -4.73 -9.87
N THR A 127 2.12 -3.60 -9.74
CA THR A 127 1.55 -2.26 -10.00
C THR A 127 0.90 -2.13 -11.37
N VAL A 128 1.49 -2.75 -12.39
CA VAL A 128 0.96 -2.70 -13.77
C VAL A 128 -0.44 -3.31 -13.86
N ASP A 129 -0.69 -4.41 -13.14
CA ASP A 129 -1.98 -5.10 -13.15
C ASP A 129 -3.02 -4.29 -12.37
N THR A 130 -2.63 -3.77 -11.21
CA THR A 130 -3.47 -2.88 -10.39
C THR A 130 -3.95 -1.67 -11.20
N ILE A 131 -3.04 -0.98 -11.88
CA ILE A 131 -3.37 0.18 -12.71
C ILE A 131 -4.24 -0.23 -13.89
N THR A 132 -3.93 -1.36 -14.55
CA THR A 132 -4.72 -1.87 -15.68
C THR A 132 -6.15 -2.18 -15.25
N TYR A 133 -6.33 -2.82 -14.09
CA TYR A 133 -7.64 -3.12 -13.52
C TYR A 133 -8.42 -1.83 -13.22
N LEU A 134 -7.82 -0.90 -12.49
CA LEU A 134 -8.46 0.36 -12.10
C LEU A 134 -8.89 1.18 -13.32
N ARG A 135 -8.06 1.29 -14.35
CA ARG A 135 -8.39 2.01 -15.57
C ARG A 135 -9.56 1.40 -16.35
N ARG A 136 -9.73 0.10 -16.27
CA ARG A 136 -10.87 -0.59 -16.90
C ARG A 136 -12.14 -0.45 -16.07
N ARG A 137 -12.01 -0.60 -14.75
CA ARG A 137 -13.16 -0.69 -13.84
C ARG A 137 -13.72 0.67 -13.45
N ALA A 138 -12.86 1.69 -13.38
CA ALA A 138 -13.19 3.06 -12.99
C ALA A 138 -12.68 4.06 -14.05
N SER A 139 -13.07 3.83 -15.30
CA SER A 139 -12.61 4.59 -16.48
C SER A 139 -12.97 6.08 -16.44
N GLY A 140 -13.97 6.48 -15.65
CA GLY A 140 -14.34 7.88 -15.43
C GLY A 140 -13.42 8.65 -14.49
N LEU A 141 -12.40 8.00 -13.88
CA LEU A 141 -11.44 8.64 -12.98
C LEU A 141 -10.14 9.04 -13.69
N ARG A 142 -9.49 10.06 -13.13
CA ARG A 142 -8.16 10.52 -13.55
C ARG A 142 -7.15 10.08 -12.50
N PHE A 143 -6.41 9.03 -12.78
CA PHE A 143 -5.44 8.48 -11.85
C PHE A 143 -4.08 9.15 -11.98
N VAL A 144 -3.38 9.33 -10.84
CA VAL A 144 -1.97 9.71 -10.76
C VAL A 144 -1.27 8.71 -9.84
N TRP A 145 -0.22 8.04 -10.32
CA TRP A 145 0.61 7.19 -9.47
C TRP A 145 1.56 8.04 -8.64
N ILE A 146 1.50 7.91 -7.31
CA ILE A 146 2.35 8.64 -6.37
C ILE A 146 3.44 7.70 -5.86
N MET A 147 4.69 8.15 -5.90
CA MET A 147 5.83 7.41 -5.34
C MET A 147 6.86 8.33 -4.72
N GLY A 148 7.69 7.80 -3.82
CA GLY A 148 8.88 8.49 -3.33
C GLY A 148 10.03 8.45 -4.34
N ALA A 149 11.02 9.32 -4.17
CA ALA A 149 12.24 9.34 -4.98
C ALA A 149 13.02 8.01 -4.92
N ASP A 150 12.98 7.31 -3.79
CA ASP A 150 13.56 5.98 -3.61
C ASP A 150 12.93 4.93 -4.55
N ASN A 151 11.64 5.03 -4.82
CA ASN A 151 10.94 4.16 -5.77
C ASN A 151 11.27 4.52 -7.23
N LEU A 152 11.38 5.81 -7.57
CA LEU A 152 11.83 6.23 -8.90
C LEU A 152 13.21 5.66 -9.21
N ALA A 153 14.13 5.67 -8.23
CA ALA A 153 15.48 5.13 -8.37
C ALA A 153 15.50 3.64 -8.78
N GLN A 154 14.46 2.89 -8.48
CA GLN A 154 14.34 1.47 -8.80
C GLN A 154 13.15 1.12 -9.72
N LEU A 155 12.43 2.10 -10.24
CA LEU A 155 11.25 1.89 -11.10
C LEU A 155 11.57 1.00 -12.31
N HIS A 156 12.75 1.14 -12.90
CA HIS A 156 13.21 0.30 -14.02
C HIS A 156 13.27 -1.20 -13.72
N ARG A 157 13.22 -1.60 -12.44
CA ARG A 157 13.17 -2.99 -11.99
C ARG A 157 11.76 -3.51 -11.78
N TRP A 158 10.74 -2.64 -11.87
CA TRP A 158 9.35 -3.05 -11.70
C TRP A 158 8.88 -3.79 -12.95
N GLN A 159 8.04 -4.81 -12.74
CA GLN A 159 7.49 -5.58 -13.84
C GLN A 159 6.74 -4.67 -14.82
N HIS A 160 7.13 -4.72 -16.09
CA HIS A 160 6.54 -3.92 -17.17
C HIS A 160 6.45 -2.42 -16.85
N TRP A 161 7.48 -1.86 -16.23
CA TRP A 161 7.49 -0.46 -15.78
C TRP A 161 7.16 0.56 -16.89
N GLN A 162 7.61 0.33 -18.13
CA GLN A 162 7.26 1.20 -19.26
C GLN A 162 5.74 1.22 -19.49
N ARG A 163 5.08 0.08 -19.32
CA ARG A 163 3.62 -0.01 -19.45
C ARG A 163 2.90 0.75 -18.33
N ILE A 164 3.46 0.82 -17.14
CA ILE A 164 2.93 1.67 -16.05
C ILE A 164 2.94 3.12 -16.52
N THR A 165 4.07 3.60 -17.05
CA THR A 165 4.25 5.01 -17.43
C THR A 165 3.39 5.45 -18.61
N THR A 166 2.94 4.52 -19.44
CA THR A 166 2.01 4.80 -20.55
C THR A 166 0.53 4.71 -20.12
N GLN A 167 0.25 4.26 -18.92
CA GLN A 167 -1.12 4.10 -18.42
C GLN A 167 -1.57 5.24 -17.52
N VAL A 168 -0.68 5.77 -16.68
CA VAL A 168 -0.98 6.85 -15.73
C VAL A 168 0.16 7.85 -15.63
N PRO A 169 -0.12 9.13 -15.39
CA PRO A 169 0.90 10.09 -14.99
C PRO A 169 1.52 9.71 -13.63
N ILE A 170 2.77 10.12 -13.40
CA ILE A 170 3.51 9.79 -12.18
C ILE A 170 3.90 11.06 -11.43
N ALA A 171 3.59 11.12 -10.14
CA ALA A 171 4.09 12.13 -9.22
C ALA A 171 5.18 11.52 -8.33
N VAL A 172 6.38 12.06 -8.40
CA VAL A 172 7.50 11.67 -7.56
C VAL A 172 7.66 12.70 -6.46
N ILE A 173 7.55 12.26 -5.22
CA ILE A 173 7.77 13.12 -4.04
C ILE A 173 9.24 13.01 -3.64
N ASP A 174 9.89 14.16 -3.56
CA ASP A 174 11.27 14.24 -3.13
C ASP A 174 11.46 13.71 -1.70
N ARG A 175 12.56 13.02 -1.52
CA ARG A 175 12.93 12.42 -0.24
C ARG A 175 14.44 12.44 -0.07
N PRO A 176 15.00 13.55 0.45
CA PRO A 176 16.42 13.60 0.72
C PRO A 176 16.90 12.42 1.61
N PRO A 177 18.09 11.84 1.35
CA PRO A 177 19.11 12.27 0.39
C PRO A 177 18.98 11.62 -1.00
N GLN A 178 17.87 10.96 -1.34
CA GLN A 178 17.73 10.13 -2.55
C GLN A 178 17.47 10.91 -3.85
N SER A 179 17.26 12.23 -3.78
CA SER A 179 16.82 13.08 -4.91
C SER A 179 17.69 12.96 -6.14
N PHE A 180 19.01 13.16 -5.97
CA PHE A 180 19.96 13.10 -7.09
C PHE A 180 20.01 11.71 -7.71
N ARG A 181 20.16 10.67 -6.89
CA ARG A 181 20.18 9.27 -7.36
C ARG A 181 18.90 8.90 -8.12
N ALA A 182 17.76 9.38 -7.68
CA ALA A 182 16.48 9.13 -8.33
C ALA A 182 16.41 9.77 -9.73
N LEU A 183 16.87 11.02 -9.87
CA LEU A 183 16.87 11.75 -11.14
C LEU A 183 17.88 11.17 -12.14
N MET A 184 18.96 10.56 -11.68
CA MET A 184 19.96 9.87 -12.51
C MET A 184 19.59 8.42 -12.83
N ALA A 185 18.49 7.89 -12.28
CA ALA A 185 18.09 6.51 -12.51
C ALA A 185 17.63 6.25 -13.96
N PRO A 186 17.80 5.02 -14.48
CA PRO A 186 17.47 4.69 -15.86
C PRO A 186 16.03 5.05 -16.25
N ALA A 187 15.06 4.84 -15.37
CA ALA A 187 13.67 5.21 -15.65
C ALA A 187 13.48 6.73 -15.77
N ALA A 188 14.11 7.53 -14.89
CA ALA A 188 14.02 8.98 -14.94
C ALA A 188 14.65 9.53 -16.23
N GLN A 189 15.80 8.98 -16.66
CA GLN A 189 16.47 9.36 -17.90
C GLN A 189 15.63 9.00 -19.13
N ALA A 190 15.07 7.79 -19.18
CA ALA A 190 14.19 7.37 -20.27
C ALA A 190 12.92 8.23 -20.37
N LEU A 191 12.45 8.76 -19.26
CA LEU A 191 11.25 9.59 -19.19
C LEU A 191 11.54 11.10 -19.19
N ALA A 192 12.80 11.53 -19.35
CA ALA A 192 13.22 12.93 -19.19
C ALA A 192 12.37 13.90 -20.01
N ARG A 193 12.07 13.59 -21.27
CA ARG A 193 11.26 14.40 -22.18
C ARG A 193 9.79 14.58 -21.76
N TYR A 194 9.29 13.73 -20.87
CA TYR A 194 7.90 13.76 -20.38
C TYR A 194 7.78 14.41 -19.01
N ARG A 195 8.88 14.96 -18.48
CA ARG A 195 8.88 15.64 -17.20
C ARG A 195 8.25 17.02 -17.31
N LEU A 196 7.23 17.27 -16.48
CA LEU A 196 6.64 18.58 -16.32
C LEU A 196 7.47 19.43 -15.36
N PRO A 197 7.55 20.75 -15.58
CA PRO A 197 8.01 21.68 -14.55
C PRO A 197 7.16 21.58 -13.28
N GLU A 198 7.78 21.77 -12.12
CA GLU A 198 7.09 21.60 -10.83
C GLU A 198 5.91 22.59 -10.64
N ASN A 199 6.00 23.79 -11.21
CA ASN A 199 4.92 24.79 -11.19
C ASN A 199 3.69 24.37 -12.01
N GLU A 200 3.80 23.38 -12.90
CA GLU A 200 2.67 22.80 -13.65
C GLU A 200 2.09 21.54 -12.99
N ALA A 201 2.53 21.17 -11.79
CA ALA A 201 2.11 19.95 -11.10
C ALA A 201 0.58 19.79 -10.98
N SER A 202 -0.14 20.88 -10.81
CA SER A 202 -1.62 20.87 -10.69
C SER A 202 -2.34 20.38 -11.93
N ARG A 203 -1.66 20.35 -13.10
CA ARG A 203 -2.19 19.87 -14.37
C ARG A 203 -1.85 18.40 -14.64
N LEU A 204 -1.09 17.74 -13.76
CA LEU A 204 -0.56 16.40 -14.02
C LEU A 204 -1.68 15.38 -14.25
N ALA A 205 -2.74 15.41 -13.43
CA ALA A 205 -3.86 14.48 -13.55
C ALA A 205 -4.63 14.57 -14.88
N ASP A 206 -4.50 15.71 -15.59
CA ASP A 206 -5.17 15.97 -16.88
C ASP A 206 -4.25 15.68 -18.08
N ARG A 207 -2.98 15.34 -17.83
CA ARG A 207 -2.01 15.04 -18.89
C ARG A 207 -2.20 13.61 -19.39
N ARG A 208 -2.06 13.43 -20.69
CA ARG A 208 -1.94 12.08 -21.28
C ARG A 208 -0.60 11.47 -20.89
N PRO A 209 -0.59 10.22 -20.37
CA PRO A 209 0.68 9.52 -20.14
C PRO A 209 1.40 9.21 -21.47
N PRO A 210 2.73 9.14 -21.48
CA PRO A 210 3.63 9.36 -20.34
C PRO A 210 3.71 10.83 -19.93
N ALA A 211 3.61 11.09 -18.64
CA ALA A 211 3.83 12.40 -18.03
C ALA A 211 4.26 12.21 -16.57
N TRP A 212 5.17 13.04 -16.10
CA TRP A 212 5.57 12.94 -14.70
C TRP A 212 6.08 14.26 -14.15
N VAL A 213 6.05 14.41 -12.82
CA VAL A 213 6.56 15.58 -12.12
C VAL A 213 7.39 15.14 -10.92
N PHE A 214 8.43 15.91 -10.60
CA PHE A 214 9.22 15.76 -9.38
C PHE A 214 8.87 16.91 -8.44
N LEU A 215 8.31 16.59 -7.28
CA LEU A 215 7.82 17.56 -6.30
C LEU A 215 8.79 17.66 -5.13
N THR A 216 9.27 18.88 -4.91
CA THR A 216 10.17 19.23 -3.80
C THR A 216 9.42 19.90 -2.65
N GLY A 217 10.08 20.08 -1.50
CA GLY A 217 9.58 20.88 -0.40
C GLY A 217 8.89 20.11 0.74
N LEU A 218 8.73 18.77 0.63
CA LEU A 218 8.27 17.96 1.75
C LEU A 218 9.48 17.47 2.57
N LYS A 219 9.78 18.14 3.68
CA LYS A 219 10.89 17.76 4.57
C LYS A 219 10.41 16.70 5.57
N LEU A 220 10.54 15.41 5.22
CA LEU A 220 10.22 14.30 6.11
C LEU A 220 11.35 13.27 6.12
N SER A 221 11.89 12.98 7.28
CA SER A 221 12.96 11.99 7.48
C SER A 221 12.46 10.58 7.80
N LEU A 222 11.14 10.36 7.89
CA LEU A 222 10.55 9.09 8.31
C LEU A 222 10.44 8.07 7.16
N SER A 223 10.91 6.85 7.39
CA SER A 223 10.68 5.69 6.53
C SER A 223 10.34 4.47 7.37
N SER A 224 9.53 3.54 6.85
CA SER A 224 9.22 2.29 7.56
C SER A 224 10.47 1.51 7.95
N THR A 225 11.52 1.56 7.12
CA THR A 225 12.81 0.93 7.43
C THR A 225 13.54 1.66 8.59
N GLY A 226 13.49 2.99 8.62
CA GLY A 226 14.12 3.78 9.70
C GLY A 226 13.41 3.69 11.05
N LEU A 227 12.15 3.20 11.06
CA LEU A 227 11.35 3.01 12.28
C LEU A 227 11.52 1.61 12.90
N ARG A 228 12.27 0.72 12.26
CA ARG A 228 12.58 -0.61 12.78
C ARG A 228 13.92 -0.63 13.52
N ASN A 229 13.98 -1.42 14.57
CA ASN A 229 15.23 -1.83 15.21
C ASN A 229 15.94 -2.89 14.34
N PRO A 230 17.25 -3.16 14.57
CA PRO A 230 17.98 -4.20 13.86
C PRO A 230 17.38 -5.61 14.01
N ASP A 231 16.68 -5.89 15.11
CA ASP A 231 15.98 -7.14 15.41
C ASP A 231 14.61 -7.27 14.72
N GLY A 232 14.22 -6.26 13.91
CA GLY A 232 12.92 -6.23 13.22
C GLY A 232 11.76 -5.68 14.06
N SER A 233 11.95 -5.40 15.35
CA SER A 233 10.96 -4.77 16.21
C SER A 233 10.80 -3.27 15.91
N TRP A 234 9.72 -2.66 16.46
CA TRP A 234 9.43 -1.24 16.24
C TRP A 234 10.10 -0.37 17.31
N LYS A 235 10.62 0.78 16.91
CA LYS A 235 11.12 1.78 17.85
C LYS A 235 9.96 2.31 18.68
N ALA A 236 10.15 2.41 20.00
CA ALA A 236 9.12 2.94 20.89
C ALA A 236 8.78 4.40 20.52
N GLY A 237 7.47 4.74 20.51
CA GLY A 237 7.00 6.09 20.22
C GLY A 237 6.65 6.38 18.75
N THR A 238 6.51 5.37 17.89
CA THR A 238 6.07 5.52 16.48
C THR A 238 4.61 5.21 16.25
#